data_ad08aa4379bff2e732258233f62d3784
#
_entry.id   ad08aa4379bff2e732258233f62d3784
#
_cell.length_a   1.000
_cell.length_b   1.000
_cell.length_c   1.000
_cell.angle_alpha   90.00
_cell.angle_beta   90.00
_cell.angle_gamma   90.00
#
_symmetry.space_group_name_H-M   'P 1'
#
loop_
_entity.id
_entity.type
_entity.pdbx_description
1 polymer ?
#
loop_
_entity_poly.entity_id
_entity_poly.type
_entity_poly.pdbx_seq_one_letter_code
_entity_poly.pdbx_strand_id
1 'polypeptide(L)'
;MFLKRQISTFTGNYWDQTEKLKQEIETADAIVIGAGAGLSASAGMSYSGERFEKNFADFHKKYGIQDIYSGGFYPYDTLEESWAWWSRHILITRYEAGVGKPYCDLLKFVK
;
A
#
# COMPACT_ATOMS: atom_id res chain seq x y z
N MET A 1 -13.80 -10.37 -26.50
CA MET A 1 -12.77 -9.68 -27.31
C MET A 1 -12.07 -8.70 -26.40
N PHE A 2 -10.90 -9.08 -25.91
CA PHE A 2 -10.12 -8.18 -25.06
C PHE A 2 -9.42 -7.17 -25.96
N LEU A 3 -9.78 -5.90 -25.85
CA LEU A 3 -9.02 -4.80 -26.42
C LEU A 3 -7.59 -4.86 -25.85
N LYS A 4 -6.64 -5.27 -26.67
CA LYS A 4 -5.23 -4.97 -26.41
C LYS A 4 -5.10 -3.44 -26.44
N ARG A 5 -5.23 -2.79 -25.30
CA ARG A 5 -4.75 -1.43 -25.14
C ARG A 5 -3.25 -1.49 -25.41
N GLN A 6 -2.82 -0.94 -26.54
CA GLN A 6 -1.43 -0.61 -26.71
C GLN A 6 -1.05 0.28 -25.53
N ILE A 7 -0.18 -0.25 -24.68
CA ILE A 7 0.56 0.58 -23.72
C ILE A 7 1.46 1.43 -24.61
N SER A 8 1.00 2.62 -24.97
CA SER A 8 1.88 3.58 -25.60
C SER A 8 2.99 3.87 -24.61
N THR A 9 4.22 3.62 -25.00
CA THR A 9 5.39 4.05 -24.24
C THR A 9 5.25 5.55 -24.02
N PHE A 10 5.04 5.94 -22.78
CA PHE A 10 4.90 7.34 -22.37
C PHE A 10 6.25 8.04 -22.60
N THR A 11 6.36 8.74 -23.70
CA THR A 11 7.52 9.57 -24.05
C THR A 11 7.27 11.06 -23.81
N GLY A 12 6.17 11.40 -23.16
CA GLY A 12 5.81 12.78 -22.84
C GLY A 12 6.49 13.31 -21.57
N ASN A 13 6.66 14.63 -21.50
CA ASN A 13 7.12 15.31 -20.30
C ASN A 13 6.14 15.07 -19.14
N TYR A 14 6.65 14.87 -17.92
CA TYR A 14 5.85 14.68 -16.71
C TYR A 14 4.76 15.76 -16.53
N TRP A 15 5.08 17.01 -16.83
CA TRP A 15 4.13 18.12 -16.71
C TRP A 15 2.97 18.03 -17.71
N ASP A 16 3.24 17.63 -18.94
CA ASP A 16 2.21 17.45 -19.96
C ASP A 16 1.24 16.32 -19.59
N GLN A 17 1.76 15.25 -19.01
CA GLN A 17 0.95 14.13 -18.53
C GLN A 17 0.08 14.51 -17.33
N THR A 18 0.63 15.30 -16.41
CA THR A 18 -0.11 15.79 -15.24
C THR A 18 -1.23 16.74 -15.65
N GLU A 19 -0.98 17.65 -16.57
CA GLU A 19 -1.99 18.57 -17.09
C GLU A 19 -3.10 17.83 -17.83
N LYS A 20 -2.73 16.84 -18.65
CA LYS A 20 -3.72 15.99 -19.31
C LYS A 20 -4.58 15.22 -18.31
N LEU A 21 -3.97 14.63 -17.27
CA LEU A 21 -4.71 13.95 -16.22
C LEU A 21 -5.69 14.90 -15.51
N LYS A 22 -5.27 16.11 -15.22
CA LYS A 22 -6.11 17.14 -14.61
C LYS A 22 -7.33 17.45 -15.48
N GLN A 23 -7.13 17.66 -16.77
CA GLN A 23 -8.23 17.91 -17.73
C GLN A 23 -9.22 16.74 -17.78
N GLU A 24 -8.73 15.50 -17.83
CA GLU A 24 -9.57 14.29 -17.83
C GLU A 24 -10.40 14.19 -16.54
N ILE A 25 -9.83 14.53 -15.41
CA ILE A 25 -10.53 14.55 -14.11
C ILE A 25 -11.61 15.64 -14.09
N GLU A 26 -11.30 16.85 -14.55
CA GLU A 26 -12.23 17.98 -14.56
C GLU A 26 -13.45 17.78 -15.47
N THR A 27 -13.28 16.96 -16.51
CA THR A 27 -14.34 16.67 -17.49
C THR A 27 -15.03 15.32 -17.28
N ALA A 28 -14.59 14.53 -16.32
CA ALA A 28 -15.16 13.22 -16.06
C ALA A 28 -16.52 13.32 -15.33
N ASP A 29 -17.48 12.51 -15.74
CA ASP A 29 -18.77 12.37 -15.05
C ASP A 29 -18.64 11.58 -13.74
N ALA A 30 -17.64 10.69 -13.66
CA ALA A 30 -17.34 9.88 -12.51
C ALA A 30 -15.85 9.53 -12.45
N ILE A 31 -15.33 9.35 -11.25
CA ILE A 31 -13.95 8.94 -10.99
C ILE A 31 -13.97 7.64 -10.21
N VAL A 32 -13.24 6.64 -10.69
CA VAL A 32 -13.02 5.37 -9.98
C VAL A 32 -11.59 5.33 -9.48
N ILE A 33 -11.43 5.16 -8.16
CA ILE A 33 -10.12 5.06 -7.51
C ILE A 33 -9.87 3.60 -7.14
N GLY A 34 -8.85 3.00 -7.74
CA GLY A 34 -8.35 1.67 -7.38
C GLY A 34 -7.00 1.81 -6.69
N ALA A 35 -6.87 1.21 -5.51
CA ALA A 35 -5.65 1.27 -4.73
C ALA A 35 -5.38 -0.06 -4.02
N GLY A 36 -4.13 -0.37 -3.82
CA GLY A 36 -3.66 -1.55 -3.11
C GLY A 36 -2.54 -1.22 -2.13
N ALA A 37 -1.75 -2.22 -1.76
CA ALA A 37 -0.63 -2.08 -0.82
C ALA A 37 0.40 -1.01 -1.24
N GLY A 38 0.54 -0.74 -2.54
CA GLY A 38 1.44 0.28 -3.05
C GLY A 38 1.09 1.69 -2.58
N LEU A 39 -0.20 2.01 -2.43
CA LEU A 39 -0.61 3.30 -1.87
C LEU A 39 -0.18 3.42 -0.40
N SER A 40 -0.38 2.40 0.40
CA SER A 40 0.08 2.36 1.79
C SER A 40 1.61 2.42 1.89
N ALA A 41 2.34 1.73 1.02
CA ALA A 41 3.80 1.80 0.96
C ALA A 41 4.28 3.22 0.64
N SER A 42 3.64 3.93 -0.27
CA SER A 42 3.94 5.34 -0.56
C SER A 42 3.66 6.28 0.62
N ALA A 43 2.79 5.88 1.52
CA ALA A 43 2.50 6.58 2.78
C ALA A 43 3.44 6.19 3.94
N GLY A 44 4.47 5.39 3.68
CA GLY A 44 5.45 4.94 4.68
C GLY A 44 5.15 3.58 5.32
N MET A 45 4.08 2.91 4.93
CA MET A 45 3.73 1.58 5.44
C MET A 45 4.33 0.46 4.59
N SER A 46 5.66 0.46 4.46
CA SER A 46 6.40 -0.58 3.75
C SER A 46 6.31 -1.93 4.47
N TYR A 47 6.36 -3.03 3.72
CA TYR A 47 6.32 -4.39 4.27
C TYR A 47 7.69 -4.93 4.67
N SER A 48 8.76 -4.34 4.18
CA SER A 48 10.13 -4.76 4.43
C SER A 48 10.99 -3.60 4.94
N GLY A 49 12.27 -3.86 5.21
CA GLY A 49 13.23 -2.86 5.65
C GLY A 49 13.04 -2.43 7.10
N GLU A 50 13.34 -1.19 7.39
CA GLU A 50 13.40 -0.66 8.76
C GLU A 50 12.08 -0.84 9.54
N ARG A 51 10.95 -0.61 8.89
CA ARG A 51 9.64 -0.78 9.54
C ARG A 51 9.39 -2.22 9.99
N PHE A 52 9.77 -3.19 9.16
CA PHE A 52 9.67 -4.60 9.50
C PHE A 52 10.62 -4.94 10.66
N GLU A 53 11.88 -4.58 10.56
CA GLU A 53 12.88 -4.86 11.60
C GLU A 53 12.54 -4.21 12.94
N LYS A 54 12.04 -3.01 12.94
CA LYS A 54 11.62 -2.30 14.15
C LYS A 54 10.45 -3.01 14.86
N ASN A 55 9.48 -3.51 14.11
CA ASN A 55 8.22 -4.00 14.68
C ASN A 55 8.15 -5.52 14.81
N PHE A 56 8.94 -6.27 14.04
CA PHE A 56 8.85 -7.73 13.93
C PHE A 56 10.19 -8.46 14.04
N ALA A 57 11.19 -7.86 14.66
CA ALA A 57 12.52 -8.47 14.84
C ALA A 57 12.45 -9.81 15.59
N ASP A 58 11.53 -9.95 16.54
CA ASP A 58 11.28 -11.19 17.27
C ASP A 58 10.73 -12.30 16.37
N PHE A 59 9.81 -11.98 15.48
CA PHE A 59 9.29 -12.92 14.47
C PHE A 59 10.34 -13.29 13.43
N HIS A 60 11.15 -12.32 13.00
CA HIS A 60 12.30 -12.59 12.13
C HIS A 60 13.25 -13.61 12.78
N LYS A 61 13.60 -13.39 14.04
CA LYS A 61 14.52 -14.25 14.78
C LYS A 61 13.95 -15.65 15.04
N LYS A 62 12.68 -15.74 15.42
CA LYS A 62 12.04 -17.01 15.81
C LYS A 62 11.63 -17.85 14.60
N TYR A 63 11.07 -17.25 13.57
CA TYR A 63 10.46 -17.94 12.44
C TYR A 63 11.20 -17.76 11.11
N GLY A 64 12.19 -16.88 11.04
CA GLY A 64 12.87 -16.55 9.79
C GLY A 64 12.05 -15.73 8.81
N ILE A 65 10.95 -15.13 9.26
CA ILE A 65 10.10 -14.24 8.47
C ILE A 65 10.89 -13.00 8.10
N GLN A 66 10.85 -12.55 6.84
CA GLN A 66 11.66 -11.45 6.33
C GLN A 66 10.88 -10.18 5.95
N ASP A 67 9.56 -10.27 5.92
CA ASP A 67 8.69 -9.14 5.62
C ASP A 67 7.28 -9.34 6.21
N ILE A 68 6.50 -8.24 6.24
CA ILE A 68 5.17 -8.25 6.83
C ILE A 68 4.20 -9.11 6.01
N TYR A 69 4.34 -9.17 4.69
CA TYR A 69 3.47 -9.95 3.84
C TYR A 69 3.60 -11.47 4.11
N SER A 70 4.83 -11.97 4.12
CA SER A 70 5.08 -13.39 4.39
C SER A 70 4.70 -13.81 5.80
N GLY A 71 4.79 -12.92 6.76
CA GLY A 71 4.36 -13.19 8.14
C GLY A 71 2.88 -13.49 8.29
N GLY A 72 2.04 -12.87 7.48
CA GLY A 72 0.59 -13.14 7.47
C GLY A 72 0.22 -14.51 6.93
N PHE A 73 1.07 -15.12 6.12
CA PHE A 73 0.86 -16.45 5.52
C PHE A 73 1.72 -17.54 6.15
N TYR A 74 2.50 -17.21 7.17
CA TYR A 74 3.35 -18.18 7.85
C TYR A 74 2.49 -19.24 8.56
N PRO A 75 2.79 -20.54 8.43
CA PRO A 75 2.05 -21.61 9.08
C PRO A 75 2.46 -21.75 10.56
N TYR A 76 1.91 -20.90 11.41
CA TYR A 76 2.16 -20.94 12.85
C TYR A 76 1.64 -22.22 13.48
N ASP A 77 2.35 -22.75 14.45
CA ASP A 77 1.99 -24.00 15.12
C ASP A 77 0.74 -23.84 16.00
N THR A 78 0.51 -22.66 16.53
CA THR A 78 -0.62 -22.36 17.41
C THR A 78 -1.42 -21.16 16.93
N LEU A 79 -2.69 -21.13 17.33
CA LEU A 79 -3.58 -20.00 17.03
C LEU A 79 -3.11 -18.72 17.77
N GLU A 80 -2.55 -18.86 18.95
CA GLU A 80 -1.98 -17.77 19.74
C GLU A 80 -0.83 -17.09 19.00
N GLU A 81 0.07 -17.85 18.39
CA GLU A 81 1.18 -17.30 17.59
C GLU A 81 0.67 -16.57 16.36
N SER A 82 -0.31 -17.14 15.67
CA SER A 82 -0.98 -16.49 14.53
C SER A 82 -1.61 -15.15 14.94
N TRP A 83 -2.34 -15.13 16.06
CA TRP A 83 -2.94 -13.92 16.58
C TRP A 83 -1.92 -12.91 17.11
N ALA A 84 -0.78 -13.37 17.64
CA ALA A 84 0.30 -12.48 18.04
C ALA A 84 0.85 -11.69 16.84
N TRP A 85 0.96 -12.34 15.67
CA TRP A 85 1.30 -11.67 14.42
C TRP A 85 0.21 -10.67 13.99
N TRP A 86 -1.01 -11.17 13.81
CA TRP A 86 -2.10 -10.36 13.26
C TRP A 86 -2.50 -9.20 14.16
N SER A 87 -2.55 -9.38 15.46
CA SER A 87 -2.86 -8.29 16.40
C SER A 87 -1.83 -7.17 16.34
N ARG A 88 -0.55 -7.51 16.26
CA ARG A 88 0.52 -6.53 16.13
C ARG A 88 0.47 -5.82 14.77
N HIS A 89 0.27 -6.56 13.69
CA HIS A 89 0.13 -5.98 12.35
C HIS A 89 -1.05 -4.99 12.27
N ILE A 90 -2.18 -5.38 12.80
CA ILE A 90 -3.36 -4.52 12.87
C ILE A 90 -3.09 -3.27 13.72
N LEU A 91 -2.46 -3.44 14.88
CA LEU A 91 -2.14 -2.33 15.78
C LEU A 91 -1.27 -1.27 15.09
N ILE A 92 -0.15 -1.68 14.52
CA ILE A 92 0.81 -0.74 13.89
C ILE A 92 0.31 -0.16 12.57
N THR A 93 -0.64 -0.84 11.91
CA THR A 93 -1.14 -0.41 10.59
C THR A 93 -2.42 0.41 10.71
N ARG A 94 -3.32 0.02 11.61
CA ARG A 94 -4.65 0.62 11.71
C ARG A 94 -4.78 1.65 12.84
N TYR A 95 -4.20 1.38 13.98
CA TYR A 95 -4.43 2.17 15.19
C TYR A 95 -3.29 3.12 15.54
N GLU A 96 -2.06 2.71 15.38
CA GLU A 96 -0.90 3.57 15.70
C GLU A 96 -0.38 4.37 14.50
N ALA A 97 -0.61 3.89 13.28
CA ALA A 97 -0.21 4.63 12.09
C ALA A 97 -1.04 5.90 11.92
N GLY A 98 -0.38 7.02 11.76
CA GLY A 98 -1.04 8.26 11.32
C GLY A 98 -1.57 8.15 9.88
N VAL A 99 -2.47 9.05 9.51
CA VAL A 99 -2.94 9.14 8.12
C VAL A 99 -1.83 9.73 7.26
N GLY A 100 -1.31 8.93 6.34
CA GLY A 100 -0.25 9.36 5.44
C GLY A 100 -0.72 10.39 4.40
N LYS A 101 0.22 11.20 3.92
CA LYS A 101 -0.06 12.28 2.95
C LYS A 101 -0.83 11.82 1.71
N PRO A 102 -0.53 10.68 1.06
CA PRO A 102 -1.29 10.20 -0.10
C PRO A 102 -2.79 10.04 0.17
N TYR A 103 -3.17 9.56 1.34
CA TYR A 103 -4.57 9.43 1.73
C TYR A 103 -5.24 10.78 1.95
N CYS A 104 -4.53 11.72 2.58
CA CYS A 104 -5.03 13.08 2.76
C CYS A 104 -5.24 13.80 1.43
N ASP A 105 -4.33 13.60 0.48
CA ASP A 105 -4.43 14.19 -0.85
C ASP A 105 -5.61 13.61 -1.63
N LEU A 106 -5.80 12.28 -1.59
CA LEU A 106 -6.97 11.64 -2.18
C LEU A 106 -8.28 12.12 -1.55
N LEU A 107 -8.33 12.28 -0.24
CA LEU A 107 -9.53 12.78 0.44
C LEU A 107 -9.92 14.18 -0.03
N LYS A 108 -8.94 15.06 -0.23
CA LYS A 108 -9.18 16.41 -0.79
C LYS A 108 -9.74 16.33 -2.21
N PHE A 109 -9.36 15.32 -2.95
CA PHE A 109 -9.78 15.11 -4.33
C PHE A 109 -11.25 14.72 -4.46
N VAL A 110 -11.75 13.91 -3.50
CA VAL A 110 -13.13 13.38 -3.53
C VAL A 110 -14.13 14.19 -2.72
N LYS A 111 -13.67 15.20 -2.02
CA LYS A 111 -14.50 16.19 -1.33
C LYS A 111 -14.72 17.44 -2.17
#